data_31511f93ff8a8d30a8754f37fea07c0b
#
_entry.id   31511f93ff8a8d30a8754f37fea07c0b
#
_cell.length_a   1.000
_cell.length_b   1.000
_cell.length_c   1.000
_cell.angle_alpha   90.00
_cell.angle_beta   90.00
_cell.angle_gamma   90.00
#
_symmetry.space_group_name_H-M   'P 1'
#
loop_
_entity.id
_entity.type
_entity.pdbx_description
1 polymer ?
#
loop_
_entity_poly.entity_id
_entity_poly.type
_entity_poly.pdbx_seq_one_letter_code
_entity_poly.pdbx_strand_id
1 'polypeptide(L)'
;MTRLALHDLTVGYGRRPAAHHVTGALEAGDGLAVMGPNGAGKSTLLAAVAGRLAPLSGRIERTGAVGYLPQAPRLNLSLPIRAFDFAAMGAAARTGPFGGLSRTERAKVSDALATVGASELANRPIGAMSGGQRQRLLFARLMVQDARILLLDEPFAAIDADTTVDLLSVVAGWRAQGRIVLSALHDLETARTAFPQTLLLARDAIAWGPTAEVLTPDRLARARAMHQGWADDAHVCDRSHAA
;
A
#
# COMPACT_ATOMS: atom_id res chain seq x y z
N MET A 1 -21.00 2.27 3.06
CA MET A 1 -20.00 2.99 2.24
C MET A 1 -18.61 2.57 2.69
N THR A 2 -17.63 2.44 1.80
CA THR A 2 -16.24 2.13 2.16
C THR A 2 -15.61 3.36 2.82
N ARG A 3 -15.03 3.19 4.01
CA ARG A 3 -14.39 4.25 4.79
C ARG A 3 -13.15 3.73 5.50
N LEU A 4 -12.14 4.58 5.61
CA LEU A 4 -10.98 4.39 6.46
C LEU A 4 -10.75 5.66 7.26
N ALA A 5 -10.73 5.58 8.59
CA ALA A 5 -10.40 6.72 9.46
C ALA A 5 -9.33 6.34 10.46
N LEU A 6 -8.39 7.24 10.66
CA LEU A 6 -7.31 7.15 11.62
C LEU A 6 -7.52 8.24 12.67
N HIS A 7 -7.51 7.86 13.94
CA HIS A 7 -7.77 8.78 15.05
C HIS A 7 -6.58 8.80 16.00
N ASP A 8 -5.80 9.85 15.93
CA ASP A 8 -4.60 10.08 16.75
C ASP A 8 -3.71 8.84 16.83
N LEU A 9 -3.49 8.24 15.65
CA LEU A 9 -2.90 6.92 15.52
C LEU A 9 -1.38 6.98 15.72
N THR A 10 -0.87 6.22 16.69
CA THR A 10 0.56 5.98 16.88
C THR A 10 0.85 4.50 16.67
N VAL A 11 1.83 4.19 15.81
CA VAL A 11 2.20 2.83 15.43
C VAL A 11 3.71 2.62 15.54
N GLY A 12 4.12 1.40 15.89
CA GLY A 12 5.53 1.07 16.04
C GLY A 12 5.75 -0.36 16.52
N TYR A 13 6.99 -0.73 16.76
CA TYR A 13 7.38 -2.07 17.22
C TYR A 13 7.84 -2.03 18.68
N GLY A 14 7.23 -2.89 19.50
CA GLY A 14 7.48 -2.92 20.94
C GLY A 14 7.06 -1.58 21.56
N ARG A 15 8.00 -0.88 22.21
CA ARG A 15 7.78 0.45 22.80
C ARG A 15 8.35 1.60 21.94
N ARG A 16 8.83 1.32 20.73
CA ARG A 16 9.44 2.32 19.85
C ARG A 16 8.44 2.71 18.75
N PRO A 17 7.88 3.91 18.83
CA PRO A 17 6.99 4.41 17.80
C PRO A 17 7.75 4.65 16.50
N ALA A 18 7.09 4.37 15.36
CA ALA A 18 7.62 4.61 14.02
C ALA A 18 6.82 5.72 13.30
N ALA A 19 5.54 5.87 13.62
CA ALA A 19 4.71 6.97 13.17
C ALA A 19 3.78 7.40 14.30
N HIS A 20 3.61 8.72 14.48
CA HIS A 20 2.88 9.33 15.60
C HIS A 20 1.74 10.22 15.11
N HIS A 21 0.69 10.29 15.93
CA HIS A 21 -0.39 11.28 15.85
C HIS A 21 -1.02 11.43 14.47
N VAL A 22 -1.17 10.30 13.73
CA VAL A 22 -1.77 10.33 12.41
C VAL A 22 -3.28 10.39 12.54
N THR A 23 -3.87 11.51 12.08
CA THR A 23 -5.33 11.71 12.05
C THR A 23 -5.79 12.10 10.66
N GLY A 24 -6.82 11.40 10.16
CA GLY A 24 -7.42 11.69 8.86
C GLY A 24 -8.42 10.62 8.46
N ALA A 25 -9.16 10.88 7.39
CA ALA A 25 -10.16 9.95 6.87
C ALA A 25 -10.16 9.93 5.34
N LEU A 26 -10.53 8.78 4.80
CA LEU A 26 -10.67 8.51 3.37
C LEU A 26 -12.01 7.85 3.11
N GLU A 27 -12.64 8.23 2.02
CA GLU A 27 -13.93 7.71 1.57
C GLU A 27 -13.75 6.91 0.26
N ALA A 28 -14.81 6.27 -0.20
CA ALA A 28 -14.81 5.48 -1.42
C ALA A 28 -14.29 6.29 -2.63
N GLY A 29 -13.29 5.77 -3.33
CA GLY A 29 -12.65 6.41 -4.48
C GLY A 29 -11.45 7.29 -4.15
N ASP A 30 -11.16 7.50 -2.87
CA ASP A 30 -9.99 8.27 -2.46
C ASP A 30 -8.68 7.55 -2.75
N GLY A 31 -7.66 8.36 -3.07
CA GLY A 31 -6.27 7.93 -3.21
C GLY A 31 -5.35 8.76 -2.33
N LEU A 32 -4.58 8.11 -1.48
CA LEU A 32 -3.62 8.74 -0.58
C LEU A 32 -2.19 8.26 -0.88
N ALA A 33 -1.30 9.18 -1.24
CA ALA A 33 0.12 8.95 -1.21
C ALA A 33 0.65 9.11 0.22
N VAL A 34 1.34 8.13 0.76
CA VAL A 34 2.08 8.24 2.03
C VAL A 34 3.53 8.52 1.69
N MET A 35 3.95 9.76 1.89
CA MET A 35 5.27 10.27 1.53
C MET A 35 6.13 10.54 2.77
N GLY A 36 7.43 10.55 2.60
CA GLY A 36 8.39 10.84 3.66
C GLY A 36 9.71 10.09 3.48
N PRO A 37 10.75 10.45 4.23
CA PRO A 37 12.06 9.82 4.14
C PRO A 37 12.03 8.33 4.52
N ASN A 38 13.13 7.62 4.23
CA ASN A 38 13.26 6.22 4.66
C ASN A 38 13.26 6.14 6.19
N GLY A 39 12.53 5.19 6.76
CA GLY A 39 12.37 5.09 8.22
C GLY A 39 11.34 6.03 8.84
N ALA A 40 10.60 6.84 8.05
CA ALA A 40 9.53 7.72 8.53
C ALA A 40 8.28 6.99 9.06
N GLY A 41 8.23 5.66 8.96
CA GLY A 41 7.10 4.88 9.46
C GLY A 41 6.03 4.52 8.41
N LYS A 42 6.25 4.81 7.11
CA LYS A 42 5.28 4.55 6.02
C LYS A 42 4.79 3.10 5.99
N SER A 43 5.71 2.14 5.88
CA SER A 43 5.38 0.70 5.85
C SER A 43 4.76 0.21 7.17
N THR A 44 5.18 0.79 8.30
CA THR A 44 4.61 0.49 9.62
C THR A 44 3.16 0.96 9.71
N LEU A 45 2.86 2.16 9.20
CA LEU A 45 1.50 2.68 9.10
C LEU A 45 0.61 1.78 8.23
N LEU A 46 1.09 1.43 7.02
CA LEU A 46 0.35 0.52 6.14
C LEU A 46 0.12 -0.84 6.78
N ALA A 47 1.12 -1.40 7.48
CA ALA A 47 0.99 -2.68 8.19
C ALA A 47 -0.06 -2.61 9.32
N ALA A 48 -0.14 -1.49 10.04
CA ALA A 48 -1.17 -1.28 11.07
C ALA A 48 -2.56 -1.16 10.44
N VAL A 49 -2.72 -0.38 9.36
CA VAL A 49 -3.97 -0.29 8.61
C VAL A 49 -4.38 -1.66 8.04
N ALA A 50 -3.42 -2.50 7.62
CA ALA A 50 -3.67 -3.87 7.20
C ALA A 50 -4.12 -4.80 8.35
N GLY A 51 -4.01 -4.37 9.61
CA GLY A 51 -4.28 -5.20 10.78
C GLY A 51 -3.17 -6.20 11.10
N ARG A 52 -1.96 -6.00 10.57
CA ARG A 52 -0.78 -6.85 10.84
C ARG A 52 0.02 -6.38 12.04
N LEU A 53 -0.25 -5.16 12.50
CA LEU A 53 0.38 -4.54 13.65
C LEU A 53 -0.68 -3.82 14.47
N ALA A 54 -0.71 -4.06 15.77
CA ALA A 54 -1.61 -3.35 16.67
C ALA A 54 -1.11 -1.92 16.89
N PRO A 55 -1.99 -0.90 16.93
CA PRO A 55 -1.62 0.45 17.34
C PRO A 55 -1.02 0.48 18.75
N LEU A 56 -0.06 1.38 18.97
CA LEU A 56 0.46 1.71 20.31
C LEU A 56 -0.53 2.62 21.03
N SER A 57 -1.17 3.56 20.30
CA SER A 57 -2.27 4.40 20.79
C SER A 57 -3.15 4.83 19.61
N GLY A 58 -4.31 5.42 19.92
CA GLY A 58 -5.31 5.80 18.93
C GLY A 58 -6.09 4.60 18.39
N ARG A 59 -6.82 4.81 17.29
CA ARG A 59 -7.63 3.74 16.69
C ARG A 59 -7.73 3.86 15.18
N ILE A 60 -7.98 2.72 14.54
CA ILE A 60 -8.24 2.59 13.11
C ILE A 60 -9.68 2.13 12.94
N GLU A 61 -10.48 2.91 12.22
CA GLU A 61 -11.83 2.54 11.79
C GLU A 61 -11.81 2.24 10.31
N ARG A 62 -12.26 1.06 9.91
CA ARG A 62 -12.32 0.67 8.49
C ARG A 62 -13.53 -0.19 8.20
N THR A 63 -14.16 0.03 7.05
CA THR A 63 -15.24 -0.79 6.53
C THR A 63 -14.84 -1.45 5.23
N GLY A 64 -14.93 -2.78 5.18
CA GLY A 64 -14.57 -3.59 4.02
C GLY A 64 -13.26 -4.35 4.17
N ALA A 65 -13.06 -5.28 3.24
CA ALA A 65 -11.84 -6.10 3.16
C ALA A 65 -10.63 -5.25 2.77
N VAL A 66 -9.47 -5.59 3.34
CA VAL A 66 -8.20 -4.93 3.06
C VAL A 66 -7.30 -5.86 2.24
N GLY A 67 -6.80 -5.36 1.12
CA GLY A 67 -5.72 -5.96 0.34
C GLY A 67 -4.41 -5.25 0.65
N TYR A 68 -3.33 -5.99 0.85
CA TYR A 68 -2.02 -5.42 1.16
C TYR A 68 -0.93 -6.02 0.30
N LEU A 69 -0.23 -5.15 -0.41
CA LEU A 69 0.99 -5.45 -1.15
C LEU A 69 2.18 -4.87 -0.37
N PRO A 70 2.98 -5.71 0.32
CA PRO A 70 4.16 -5.26 1.05
C PRO A 70 5.31 -4.94 0.10
N GLN A 71 6.26 -4.10 0.52
CA GLN A 71 7.45 -3.67 -0.22
C GLN A 71 8.29 -4.86 -0.73
N ALA A 72 8.49 -5.87 0.10
CA ALA A 72 9.22 -7.09 -0.25
C ALA A 72 8.36 -8.32 0.02
N PRO A 73 7.45 -8.69 -0.89
CA PRO A 73 6.68 -9.90 -0.72
C PRO A 73 7.63 -11.11 -0.73
N ARG A 74 7.54 -11.94 0.32
CA ARG A 74 8.33 -13.17 0.41
C ARG A 74 7.80 -14.20 -0.59
N LEU A 75 8.30 -14.13 -1.82
CA LEU A 75 8.01 -15.11 -2.87
C LEU A 75 9.09 -16.19 -2.84
N ASN A 76 8.68 -17.43 -2.61
CA ASN A 76 9.59 -18.55 -2.82
C ASN A 76 9.66 -18.86 -4.33
N LEU A 77 10.66 -18.29 -5.00
CA LEU A 77 10.85 -18.41 -6.44
C LEU A 77 11.29 -19.81 -6.89
N SER A 78 11.69 -20.68 -5.97
CA SER A 78 12.05 -22.09 -6.29
C SER A 78 10.81 -22.99 -6.45
N LEU A 79 9.65 -22.53 -5.99
CA LEU A 79 8.41 -23.29 -6.17
C LEU A 79 7.92 -23.17 -7.63
N PRO A 80 7.54 -24.29 -8.28
CA PRO A 80 7.08 -24.30 -9.68
C PRO A 80 5.62 -23.84 -9.80
N ILE A 81 5.31 -22.68 -9.19
CA ILE A 81 3.95 -22.10 -9.23
C ILE A 81 3.83 -21.29 -10.51
N ARG A 82 2.76 -21.52 -11.30
CA ARG A 82 2.44 -20.74 -12.50
C ARG A 82 1.82 -19.41 -12.12
N ALA A 83 1.95 -18.43 -13.00
CA ALA A 83 1.37 -17.09 -12.80
C ALA A 83 -0.13 -17.12 -12.53
N PHE A 84 -0.87 -17.94 -13.29
CA PHE A 84 -2.31 -18.11 -13.08
C PHE A 84 -2.62 -18.60 -11.66
N ASP A 85 -1.94 -19.65 -11.20
CA ASP A 85 -2.17 -20.23 -9.88
C ASP A 85 -1.78 -19.25 -8.77
N PHE A 86 -0.72 -18.48 -8.96
CA PHE A 86 -0.31 -17.44 -8.02
C PHE A 86 -1.34 -16.31 -7.93
N ALA A 87 -1.84 -15.81 -9.07
CA ALA A 87 -2.90 -14.80 -9.08
C ALA A 87 -4.19 -15.33 -8.44
N ALA A 88 -4.53 -16.61 -8.70
CA ALA A 88 -5.68 -17.29 -8.13
C ALA A 88 -5.64 -17.38 -6.59
N MET A 89 -4.45 -17.35 -5.95
CA MET A 89 -4.34 -17.28 -4.49
C MET A 89 -5.02 -16.03 -3.91
N GLY A 90 -5.27 -14.99 -4.71
CA GLY A 90 -6.08 -13.84 -4.31
C GLY A 90 -7.52 -14.21 -3.93
N ALA A 91 -8.06 -15.30 -4.47
CA ALA A 91 -9.40 -15.78 -4.17
C ALA A 91 -9.47 -16.62 -2.87
N ALA A 92 -8.35 -16.95 -2.25
CA ALA A 92 -8.29 -17.91 -1.12
C ALA A 92 -9.24 -17.58 0.05
N ALA A 93 -9.45 -16.28 0.35
CA ALA A 93 -10.39 -15.86 1.39
C ALA A 93 -11.85 -16.23 1.07
N ARG A 94 -12.21 -16.37 -0.22
CA ARG A 94 -13.57 -16.69 -0.68
C ARG A 94 -13.75 -18.17 -0.95
N THR A 95 -12.70 -18.84 -1.45
CA THR A 95 -12.79 -20.25 -1.86
C THR A 95 -12.41 -21.22 -0.73
N GLY A 96 -11.77 -20.70 0.33
CA GLY A 96 -11.19 -21.53 1.39
C GLY A 96 -9.90 -22.26 0.94
N PRO A 97 -9.16 -22.86 1.88
CA PRO A 97 -7.85 -23.47 1.61
C PRO A 97 -7.91 -24.72 0.73
N PHE A 98 -9.04 -25.41 0.68
CA PHE A 98 -9.25 -26.64 -0.11
C PHE A 98 -10.30 -26.47 -1.22
N GLY A 99 -10.84 -25.25 -1.42
CA GLY A 99 -11.84 -24.95 -2.43
C GLY A 99 -11.22 -24.84 -3.81
N GLY A 100 -11.82 -25.55 -4.79
CA GLY A 100 -11.47 -25.39 -6.20
C GLY A 100 -11.99 -24.04 -6.75
N LEU A 101 -11.30 -23.48 -7.75
CA LEU A 101 -11.78 -22.30 -8.46
C LEU A 101 -13.01 -22.64 -9.31
N SER A 102 -14.12 -21.97 -9.06
CA SER A 102 -15.28 -22.01 -9.95
C SER A 102 -14.94 -21.43 -11.33
N ARG A 103 -15.81 -21.66 -12.32
CA ARG A 103 -15.65 -21.04 -13.64
C ARG A 103 -15.61 -19.51 -13.56
N THR A 104 -16.42 -18.92 -12.70
CA THR A 104 -16.44 -17.46 -12.46
C THR A 104 -15.14 -16.96 -11.83
N GLU A 105 -14.59 -17.65 -10.84
CA GLU A 105 -13.31 -17.25 -10.25
C GLU A 105 -12.15 -17.41 -11.22
N ARG A 106 -12.16 -18.45 -12.08
CA ARG A 106 -11.16 -18.59 -13.15
C ARG A 106 -11.23 -17.42 -14.14
N ALA A 107 -12.43 -17.00 -14.54
CA ALA A 107 -12.61 -15.85 -15.41
C ALA A 107 -12.04 -14.57 -14.77
N LYS A 108 -12.34 -14.31 -13.49
CA LYS A 108 -11.76 -13.16 -12.74
C LYS A 108 -10.24 -13.19 -12.71
N VAL A 109 -9.62 -14.36 -12.57
CA VAL A 109 -8.14 -14.48 -12.61
C VAL A 109 -7.62 -14.13 -14.01
N SER A 110 -8.26 -14.66 -15.07
CA SER A 110 -7.87 -14.35 -16.45
C SER A 110 -8.04 -12.86 -16.77
N ASP A 111 -9.14 -12.23 -16.34
CA ASP A 111 -9.40 -10.81 -16.52
C ASP A 111 -8.37 -9.95 -15.76
N ALA A 112 -7.99 -10.36 -14.54
CA ALA A 112 -6.97 -9.67 -13.77
C ALA A 112 -5.60 -9.73 -14.45
N LEU A 113 -5.22 -10.91 -14.99
CA LEU A 113 -3.97 -11.07 -15.75
C LEU A 113 -4.00 -10.23 -17.04
N ALA A 114 -5.13 -10.17 -17.74
CA ALA A 114 -5.29 -9.35 -18.93
C ALA A 114 -5.14 -7.85 -18.60
N THR A 115 -5.79 -7.40 -17.53
CA THR A 115 -5.75 -5.99 -17.09
C THR A 115 -4.33 -5.51 -16.80
N VAL A 116 -3.47 -6.37 -16.25
CA VAL A 116 -2.07 -6.02 -15.97
C VAL A 116 -1.12 -6.37 -17.11
N GLY A 117 -1.62 -6.78 -18.29
CA GLY A 117 -0.80 -7.14 -19.44
C GLY A 117 0.06 -8.40 -19.21
N ALA A 118 -0.48 -9.39 -18.47
CA ALA A 118 0.23 -10.63 -18.12
C ALA A 118 -0.47 -11.91 -18.64
N SER A 119 -1.42 -11.81 -19.57
CA SER A 119 -2.17 -12.97 -20.09
C SER A 119 -1.26 -14.06 -20.64
N GLU A 120 -0.26 -13.71 -21.43
CA GLU A 120 0.67 -14.66 -22.06
C GLU A 120 1.60 -15.35 -21.05
N LEU A 121 1.70 -14.76 -19.86
CA LEU A 121 2.52 -15.30 -18.77
C LEU A 121 1.76 -16.31 -17.90
N ALA A 122 0.45 -16.53 -18.14
CA ALA A 122 -0.42 -17.33 -17.26
C ALA A 122 0.15 -18.71 -16.91
N ASN A 123 0.78 -19.39 -17.87
CA ASN A 123 1.37 -20.72 -17.69
C ASN A 123 2.87 -20.68 -17.26
N ARG A 124 3.48 -19.49 -17.19
CA ARG A 124 4.91 -19.35 -16.90
C ARG A 124 5.15 -19.50 -15.38
N PRO A 125 6.19 -20.22 -14.95
CA PRO A 125 6.58 -20.27 -13.54
C PRO A 125 7.02 -18.88 -13.04
N ILE A 126 6.61 -18.49 -11.84
CA ILE A 126 6.93 -17.18 -11.26
C ILE A 126 8.43 -16.96 -11.08
N GLY A 127 9.20 -18.01 -10.84
CA GLY A 127 10.66 -17.97 -10.74
C GLY A 127 11.37 -17.58 -12.04
N ALA A 128 10.73 -17.80 -13.21
CA ALA A 128 11.27 -17.46 -14.52
C ALA A 128 10.86 -16.06 -15.03
N MET A 129 10.25 -15.23 -14.19
CA MET A 129 9.75 -13.90 -14.53
C MET A 129 10.74 -12.80 -14.17
N SER A 130 10.72 -11.70 -14.94
CA SER A 130 11.42 -10.46 -14.60
C SER A 130 10.80 -9.77 -13.38
N GLY A 131 11.46 -8.75 -12.83
CA GLY A 131 10.94 -7.94 -11.73
C GLY A 131 9.59 -7.29 -12.07
N GLY A 132 9.50 -6.61 -13.21
CA GLY A 132 8.28 -5.98 -13.69
C GLY A 132 7.14 -6.99 -13.95
N GLN A 133 7.45 -8.16 -14.53
CA GLN A 133 6.46 -9.23 -14.72
C GLN A 133 5.91 -9.74 -13.39
N ARG A 134 6.77 -9.91 -12.38
CA ARG A 134 6.32 -10.28 -11.03
C ARG A 134 5.48 -9.20 -10.38
N GLN A 135 5.82 -7.94 -10.61
CA GLN A 135 5.03 -6.82 -10.06
C GLN A 135 3.62 -6.78 -10.68
N ARG A 136 3.50 -6.93 -11.99
CA ARG A 136 2.20 -7.10 -12.68
C ARG A 136 1.39 -8.24 -12.06
N LEU A 137 2.02 -9.38 -11.80
CA LEU A 137 1.39 -10.54 -11.19
C LEU A 137 0.90 -10.29 -9.75
N LEU A 138 1.66 -9.53 -8.96
CA LEU A 138 1.25 -9.10 -7.61
C LEU A 138 0.00 -8.22 -7.66
N PHE A 139 -0.09 -7.31 -8.64
CA PHE A 139 -1.28 -6.50 -8.87
C PHE A 139 -2.47 -7.36 -9.31
N ALA A 140 -2.28 -8.31 -10.23
CA ALA A 140 -3.33 -9.25 -10.63
C ALA A 140 -3.88 -10.03 -9.42
N ARG A 141 -3.00 -10.56 -8.55
CA ARG A 141 -3.40 -11.23 -7.32
C ARG A 141 -4.22 -10.31 -6.39
N LEU A 142 -3.81 -9.05 -6.27
CA LEU A 142 -4.53 -8.06 -5.46
C LEU A 142 -5.90 -7.74 -6.05
N MET A 143 -6.02 -7.68 -7.39
CA MET A 143 -7.31 -7.55 -8.10
C MET A 143 -8.25 -8.72 -7.80
N VAL A 144 -7.72 -9.95 -7.90
CA VAL A 144 -8.48 -11.18 -7.60
C VAL A 144 -8.95 -11.21 -6.15
N GLN A 145 -8.19 -10.61 -5.21
CA GLN A 145 -8.59 -10.52 -3.79
C GLN A 145 -9.87 -9.70 -3.61
N ASP A 146 -10.18 -8.78 -4.52
CA ASP A 146 -11.40 -7.95 -4.55
C ASP A 146 -11.65 -7.14 -3.27
N ALA A 147 -10.59 -6.63 -2.68
CA ALA A 147 -10.63 -5.82 -1.47
C ALA A 147 -11.13 -4.39 -1.75
N ARG A 148 -11.79 -3.78 -0.76
CA ARG A 148 -12.29 -2.39 -0.85
C ARG A 148 -11.25 -1.35 -0.49
N ILE A 149 -10.28 -1.71 0.35
CA ILE A 149 -9.16 -0.88 0.76
C ILE A 149 -7.88 -1.56 0.28
N LEU A 150 -7.09 -0.88 -0.52
CA LEU A 150 -5.86 -1.37 -1.12
C LEU A 150 -4.67 -0.61 -0.55
N LEU A 151 -3.74 -1.34 0.02
CA LEU A 151 -2.53 -0.80 0.63
C LEU A 151 -1.32 -1.28 -0.17
N LEU A 152 -0.57 -0.33 -0.73
CA LEU A 152 0.55 -0.57 -1.62
C LEU A 152 1.82 0.01 -1.00
N ASP A 153 2.78 -0.85 -0.67
CA ASP A 153 4.03 -0.43 -0.04
C ASP A 153 5.15 -0.44 -1.08
N GLU A 154 5.51 0.74 -1.57
CA GLU A 154 6.49 0.99 -2.63
C GLU A 154 6.24 0.13 -3.91
N PRO A 155 5.02 0.14 -4.46
CA PRO A 155 4.63 -0.79 -5.51
C PRO A 155 5.33 -0.56 -6.86
N PHE A 156 5.98 0.59 -7.03
CA PHE A 156 6.65 0.97 -8.27
C PHE A 156 8.18 0.97 -8.15
N ALA A 157 8.72 0.47 -7.03
CA ALA A 157 10.16 0.39 -6.83
C ALA A 157 10.79 -0.66 -7.77
N ALA A 158 11.92 -0.30 -8.39
CA ALA A 158 12.73 -1.19 -9.23
C ALA A 158 11.99 -1.82 -10.44
N ILE A 159 11.00 -1.11 -10.99
CA ILE A 159 10.37 -1.45 -12.27
C ILE A 159 10.59 -0.33 -13.29
N ASP A 160 10.45 -0.66 -14.57
CA ASP A 160 10.60 0.29 -15.67
C ASP A 160 9.44 1.29 -15.74
N ALA A 161 9.66 2.40 -16.48
CA ALA A 161 8.68 3.48 -16.58
C ALA A 161 7.37 3.03 -17.25
N ASP A 162 7.44 2.21 -18.29
CA ASP A 162 6.25 1.74 -19.02
C ASP A 162 5.38 0.85 -18.12
N THR A 163 6.01 -0.07 -17.40
CA THR A 163 5.31 -0.89 -16.39
C THR A 163 4.69 -0.03 -15.29
N THR A 164 5.39 1.04 -14.86
CA THR A 164 4.86 1.98 -13.87
C THR A 164 3.60 2.68 -14.37
N VAL A 165 3.60 3.20 -15.59
CA VAL A 165 2.43 3.86 -16.21
C VAL A 165 1.24 2.91 -16.29
N ASP A 166 1.44 1.68 -16.75
CA ASP A 166 0.39 0.67 -16.82
C ASP A 166 -0.23 0.38 -15.45
N LEU A 167 0.62 0.18 -14.43
CA LEU A 167 0.14 -0.13 -13.08
C LEU A 167 -0.53 1.09 -12.40
N LEU A 168 -0.11 2.31 -12.71
CA LEU A 168 -0.81 3.53 -12.28
C LEU A 168 -2.21 3.63 -12.90
N SER A 169 -2.39 3.19 -14.15
CA SER A 169 -3.71 3.11 -14.76
C SER A 169 -4.63 2.12 -14.02
N VAL A 170 -4.09 1.00 -13.57
CA VAL A 170 -4.82 0.04 -12.72
C VAL A 170 -5.25 0.68 -11.39
N VAL A 171 -4.34 1.44 -10.74
CA VAL A 171 -4.65 2.18 -9.50
C VAL A 171 -5.77 3.19 -9.73
N ALA A 172 -5.72 3.94 -10.83
CA ALA A 172 -6.79 4.87 -11.20
C ALA A 172 -8.13 4.15 -11.42
N GLY A 173 -8.11 3.00 -12.09
CA GLY A 173 -9.27 2.14 -12.29
C GLY A 173 -9.88 1.64 -10.97
N TRP A 174 -9.06 1.26 -10.00
CA TRP A 174 -9.55 0.87 -8.66
C TRP A 174 -10.27 2.01 -7.94
N ARG A 175 -9.71 3.23 -8.00
CA ARG A 175 -10.33 4.41 -7.41
C ARG A 175 -11.66 4.74 -8.09
N ALA A 176 -11.71 4.69 -9.42
CA ALA A 176 -12.94 4.88 -10.19
C ALA A 176 -14.04 3.86 -9.84
N GLN A 177 -13.65 2.65 -9.39
CA GLN A 177 -14.55 1.62 -8.88
C GLN A 177 -14.96 1.85 -7.40
N GLY A 178 -14.62 2.99 -6.80
CA GLY A 178 -14.94 3.32 -5.41
C GLY A 178 -14.08 2.59 -4.37
N ARG A 179 -12.90 2.08 -4.75
CA ARG A 179 -11.95 1.51 -3.79
C ARG A 179 -11.08 2.63 -3.20
N ILE A 180 -10.71 2.51 -1.95
CA ILE A 180 -9.72 3.36 -1.30
C ILE A 180 -8.33 2.80 -1.60
N VAL A 181 -7.40 3.64 -2.06
CA VAL A 181 -6.01 3.22 -2.33
C VAL A 181 -5.04 4.07 -1.52
N LEU A 182 -4.26 3.44 -0.65
CA LEU A 182 -3.12 4.05 0.03
C LEU A 182 -1.83 3.49 -0.57
N SER A 183 -0.92 4.36 -0.97
CA SER A 183 0.38 3.94 -1.50
C SER A 183 1.51 4.64 -0.79
N ALA A 184 2.42 3.89 -0.15
CA ALA A 184 3.70 4.44 0.27
C ALA A 184 4.57 4.66 -0.97
N LEU A 185 5.06 5.88 -1.14
CA LEU A 185 5.85 6.29 -2.30
C LEU A 185 7.09 7.06 -1.86
N HIS A 186 8.11 7.07 -2.72
CA HIS A 186 9.30 7.91 -2.57
C HIS A 186 9.45 8.90 -3.74
N ASP A 187 8.79 8.63 -4.86
CA ASP A 187 8.79 9.51 -6.02
C ASP A 187 7.71 10.58 -5.93
N LEU A 188 8.15 11.85 -5.99
CA LEU A 188 7.29 13.04 -5.89
C LEU A 188 6.40 13.22 -7.13
N GLU A 189 6.90 12.86 -8.30
CA GLU A 189 6.16 13.01 -9.55
C GLU A 189 4.97 12.06 -9.58
N THR A 190 5.20 10.78 -9.27
CA THR A 190 4.13 9.78 -9.13
C THR A 190 3.08 10.21 -8.09
N ALA A 191 3.51 10.75 -6.94
CA ALA A 191 2.57 11.21 -5.93
C ALA A 191 1.71 12.36 -6.46
N ARG A 192 2.30 13.34 -7.15
CA ARG A 192 1.59 14.53 -7.69
C ARG A 192 0.64 14.19 -8.82
N THR A 193 1.01 13.25 -9.68
CA THR A 193 0.21 12.92 -10.88
C THR A 193 -0.88 11.90 -10.61
N ALA A 194 -0.66 10.93 -9.71
CA ALA A 194 -1.56 9.80 -9.53
C ALA A 194 -2.43 9.87 -8.27
N PHE A 195 -2.07 10.67 -7.26
CA PHE A 195 -2.77 10.70 -5.97
C PHE A 195 -3.29 12.10 -5.62
N PRO A 196 -4.63 12.28 -5.44
CA PRO A 196 -5.22 13.58 -5.11
C PRO A 196 -4.86 14.06 -3.70
N GLN A 197 -4.60 13.12 -2.78
CA GLN A 197 -4.25 13.43 -1.40
C GLN A 197 -2.88 12.84 -1.05
N THR A 198 -2.20 13.52 -0.14
CA THR A 198 -0.91 13.07 0.41
C THR A 198 -0.89 13.21 1.92
N LEU A 199 -0.35 12.18 2.59
CA LEU A 199 0.14 12.25 3.95
C LEU A 199 1.67 12.37 3.90
N LEU A 200 2.21 13.50 4.35
CA LEU A 200 3.65 13.68 4.52
C LEU A 200 4.05 13.30 5.96
N LEU A 201 4.86 12.26 6.07
CA LEU A 201 5.25 11.63 7.32
C LEU A 201 6.77 11.76 7.54
N ALA A 202 7.16 12.21 8.73
CA ALA A 202 8.55 12.19 9.20
C ALA A 202 8.57 11.73 10.66
N ARG A 203 8.07 10.52 10.91
CA ARG A 203 7.58 9.95 12.16
C ARG A 203 6.30 10.63 12.64
N ASP A 204 6.29 11.95 12.80
CA ASP A 204 5.06 12.72 12.99
C ASP A 204 4.37 13.00 11.65
N ALA A 205 3.05 13.11 11.68
CA ALA A 205 2.26 13.55 10.55
C ALA A 205 2.48 15.06 10.36
N ILE A 206 3.28 15.45 9.35
CA ILE A 206 3.56 16.86 9.06
C ILE A 206 2.34 17.53 8.43
N ALA A 207 1.70 16.85 7.50
CA ALA A 207 0.51 17.33 6.83
C ALA A 207 -0.26 16.17 6.18
N TRP A 208 -1.59 16.30 6.15
CA TRP A 208 -2.49 15.46 5.36
C TRP A 208 -3.49 16.36 4.62
N GLY A 209 -3.62 16.19 3.32
CA GLY A 209 -4.55 16.97 2.50
C GLY A 209 -4.27 16.85 1.01
N PRO A 210 -4.77 17.80 0.21
CA PRO A 210 -4.54 17.85 -1.23
C PRO A 210 -3.03 17.80 -1.56
N THR A 211 -2.65 16.95 -2.49
CA THR A 211 -1.22 16.69 -2.80
C THR A 211 -0.45 17.95 -3.15
N ALA A 212 -1.06 18.88 -3.91
CA ALA A 212 -0.43 20.13 -4.29
C ALA A 212 -0.13 21.04 -3.08
N GLU A 213 -0.98 20.99 -2.05
CA GLU A 213 -0.81 21.78 -0.82
C GLU A 213 0.18 21.12 0.14
N VAL A 214 0.24 19.79 0.18
CA VAL A 214 1.11 19.07 1.11
C VAL A 214 2.55 19.01 0.61
N LEU A 215 2.78 18.76 -0.68
CA LEU A 215 4.13 18.58 -1.24
C LEU A 215 4.77 19.91 -1.66
N THR A 216 4.81 20.87 -0.73
CA THR A 216 5.53 22.14 -0.93
C THR A 216 7.02 21.99 -0.57
N PRO A 217 7.93 22.81 -1.16
CA PRO A 217 9.36 22.78 -0.86
C PRO A 217 9.65 22.91 0.64
N ASP A 218 8.94 23.81 1.34
CA ASP A 218 9.14 24.06 2.77
C ASP A 218 8.78 22.87 3.64
N ARG A 219 7.63 22.22 3.37
CA ARG A 219 7.22 21.02 4.10
C ARG A 219 8.14 19.83 3.83
N LEU A 220 8.61 19.69 2.59
CA LEU A 220 9.59 18.65 2.23
C LEU A 220 10.94 18.89 2.92
N ALA A 221 11.41 20.15 3.01
CA ALA A 221 12.61 20.50 3.74
C ALA A 221 12.45 20.20 5.23
N ARG A 222 11.29 20.58 5.84
CA ARG A 222 10.95 20.26 7.22
C ARG A 222 10.97 18.74 7.48
N ALA A 223 10.37 17.95 6.60
CA ALA A 223 10.36 16.50 6.73
C ALA A 223 11.76 15.89 6.76
N ARG A 224 12.66 16.40 5.90
CA ARG A 224 14.07 15.97 5.88
C ARG A 224 14.81 16.36 7.15
N ALA A 225 14.65 17.60 7.61
CA ALA A 225 15.31 18.10 8.83
C ALA A 225 14.87 17.33 10.08
N MET A 226 13.56 17.07 10.23
CA MET A 226 13.03 16.27 11.33
C MET A 226 13.61 14.85 11.34
N HIS A 227 13.74 14.23 10.18
CA HIS A 227 14.31 12.89 10.08
C HIS A 227 15.78 12.82 10.50
N GLN A 228 16.59 13.85 10.17
CA GLN A 228 18.01 13.93 10.56
C GLN A 228 18.18 14.14 12.07
N GLY A 229 17.38 15.01 12.69
CA GLY A 229 17.45 15.26 14.13
C GLY A 229 17.07 14.07 15.01
N TRP A 230 16.23 13.15 14.51
CA TRP A 230 15.83 11.95 15.25
C TRP A 230 16.81 10.78 15.14
N ALA A 231 17.77 10.83 14.23
CA ALA A 231 18.83 9.81 14.16
C ALA A 231 19.73 9.89 15.43
N ASP A 232 19.80 11.06 16.05
CA ASP A 232 20.66 11.32 17.22
C ASP A 232 19.93 11.13 18.56
N ASP A 233 18.58 11.24 18.61
CA ASP A 233 17.79 11.19 19.85
C ASP A 233 16.65 10.16 19.78
N ALA A 234 16.93 8.89 20.06
CA ALA A 234 15.89 7.86 20.16
C ALA A 234 15.17 7.93 21.52
N HIS A 235 14.35 8.96 21.76
CA HIS A 235 13.54 9.05 22.96
C HIS A 235 12.25 8.27 22.89
N VAL A 236 11.93 7.56 23.98
CA VAL A 236 10.63 6.94 24.24
C VAL A 236 9.59 8.05 24.37
N CYS A 237 8.46 7.94 23.66
CA CYS A 237 7.35 8.88 23.77
C CYS A 237 6.83 8.86 25.22
N ASP A 238 7.09 9.91 25.99
CA ASP A 238 6.55 10.08 27.34
C ASP A 238 5.17 10.74 27.24
N ARG A 239 4.17 10.14 27.88
CA ARG A 239 2.76 10.57 27.85
C ARG A 239 2.50 11.89 28.61
N SER A 240 3.54 12.61 29.04
CA SER A 240 3.41 13.75 29.94
C SER A 240 3.07 15.09 29.27
N HIS A 241 2.86 15.16 27.96
CA HIS A 241 2.54 16.42 27.25
C HIS A 241 1.15 16.46 26.61
N ALA A 242 0.16 15.77 27.18
CA ALA A 242 -1.25 15.94 26.85
C ALA A 242 -1.98 16.49 28.09
N ALA A 243 -1.84 17.80 28.32
CA ALA A 243 -2.71 18.58 29.17
C ALA A 243 -3.08 19.89 28.45
#